data_a336876c990954dcea7ea09547ef83ed
#
_entry.id   a336876c990954dcea7ea09547ef83ed
#
_cell.length_a   1.000
_cell.length_b   1.000
_cell.length_c   1.000
_cell.angle_alpha   90.00
_cell.angle_beta   90.00
_cell.angle_gamma   90.00
#
_symmetry.space_group_name_H-M   'P 1'
#
loop_
_entity.id
_entity.type
_entity.pdbx_description
1 polymer ?
#
loop_
_entity_poly.entity_id
_entity_poly.type
_entity_poly.pdbx_seq_one_letter_code
_entity_poly.pdbx_strand_id
1 'polypeptide(L)'
;MGISLSLNCPACGGTLSLEEGSRTASCPYCSALLAIEGDDGVSRLTYKNNLDREKAIGVVKGWMGGGFKARDLKRKAEITECYPIYAPFWKLRARAAGWVCGFKEVHRDKRTERVPMERMVMSDFDWNEIACDVGDIGVQHLSSINGTALFHDEGSIPTFEVTTSPSDAASKGTASIQETAISSAGVPKKTFVKMHVLPTGLSLVFYPIWVARYKYNSRMYFCTIDGITGKVLAGRAPGDTLMRTIAMSLGMFAGGYGSALGLLAIGYIQGQGALVVGGGVILVCLAIAFTCYRFYRFGSEVTTGSVKGGFNTSLGLGKGNGVEKELFNVIQSSGSFRGGNI
;
A
#
# COMPACT_ATOMS: atom_id res chain seq x y z
N MET A 1 -30.24 10.23 -11.72
CA MET A 1 -30.54 10.84 -13.03
C MET A 1 -29.20 11.05 -13.68
N GLY A 2 -28.86 10.27 -14.73
CA GLY A 2 -27.61 10.43 -15.45
C GLY A 2 -27.64 11.72 -16.25
N ILE A 3 -26.59 12.53 -16.14
CA ILE A 3 -26.41 13.70 -16.99
C ILE A 3 -26.09 13.15 -18.38
N SER A 4 -27.08 13.13 -19.27
CA SER A 4 -26.86 12.82 -20.68
C SER A 4 -26.38 14.10 -21.38
N LEU A 5 -25.07 14.16 -21.69
CA LEU A 5 -24.56 15.15 -22.63
C LEU A 5 -25.14 14.82 -24.02
N SER A 6 -25.99 15.67 -24.53
CA SER A 6 -26.49 15.55 -25.88
C SER A 6 -25.47 16.11 -26.87
N LEU A 7 -24.69 15.23 -27.47
CA LEU A 7 -23.78 15.52 -28.57
C LEU A 7 -24.45 15.11 -29.90
N ASN A 8 -24.17 15.84 -30.96
CA ASN A 8 -24.65 15.45 -32.28
C ASN A 8 -23.61 14.61 -33.02
N CYS A 9 -24.05 13.53 -33.64
CA CYS A 9 -23.18 12.68 -34.45
C CYS A 9 -22.60 13.47 -35.64
N PRO A 10 -21.26 13.53 -35.79
CA PRO A 10 -20.66 14.26 -36.93
C PRO A 10 -20.95 13.62 -38.28
N ALA A 11 -21.32 12.33 -38.29
CA ALA A 11 -21.62 11.62 -39.53
C ALA A 11 -23.08 11.82 -40.04
N CYS A 12 -24.06 11.90 -39.11
CA CYS A 12 -25.48 11.96 -39.51
C CYS A 12 -26.30 13.07 -38.82
N GLY A 13 -25.70 13.82 -37.88
CA GLY A 13 -26.38 14.88 -37.11
C GLY A 13 -27.33 14.36 -36.02
N GLY A 14 -27.53 13.06 -35.89
CA GLY A 14 -28.42 12.48 -34.88
C GLY A 14 -27.90 12.70 -33.45
N THR A 15 -28.81 12.87 -32.50
CA THR A 15 -28.48 13.10 -31.09
C THR A 15 -27.91 11.83 -30.44
N LEU A 16 -26.73 11.95 -29.83
CA LEU A 16 -26.07 10.87 -29.12
C LEU A 16 -26.32 11.04 -27.62
N SER A 17 -26.72 9.98 -26.96
CA SER A 17 -26.66 9.86 -25.51
C SER A 17 -25.37 9.13 -25.13
N LEU A 18 -24.47 9.82 -24.44
CA LEU A 18 -23.22 9.25 -24.00
C LEU A 18 -23.30 8.90 -22.53
N GLU A 19 -22.79 7.70 -22.18
CA GLU A 19 -22.54 7.37 -20.81
C GLU A 19 -21.23 8.07 -20.37
N GLU A 20 -21.27 8.73 -19.23
CA GLU A 20 -20.13 9.44 -18.69
C GLU A 20 -18.94 8.45 -18.51
N GLY A 21 -17.78 8.80 -19.07
CA GLY A 21 -16.57 7.97 -19.04
C GLY A 21 -16.38 7.00 -20.20
N SER A 22 -17.30 6.96 -21.18
CA SER A 22 -17.08 6.17 -22.39
C SER A 22 -16.11 6.87 -23.34
N ARG A 23 -15.09 6.15 -23.83
CA ARG A 23 -14.16 6.65 -24.86
C ARG A 23 -14.63 6.40 -26.29
N THR A 24 -15.62 5.55 -26.45
CA THR A 24 -16.22 5.24 -27.74
C THR A 24 -17.73 5.20 -27.61
N ALA A 25 -18.42 5.70 -28.60
CA ALA A 25 -19.85 5.60 -28.69
C ALA A 25 -20.25 5.10 -30.08
N SER A 26 -21.27 4.27 -30.15
CA SER A 26 -21.90 3.92 -31.42
C SER A 26 -23.15 4.76 -31.63
N CYS A 27 -23.23 5.38 -32.78
CA CYS A 27 -24.42 6.18 -33.13
C CYS A 27 -25.63 5.25 -33.35
N PRO A 28 -26.76 5.44 -32.64
CA PRO A 28 -27.94 4.59 -32.80
C PRO A 28 -28.63 4.80 -34.15
N TYR A 29 -28.33 5.88 -34.89
CA TYR A 29 -28.97 6.22 -36.18
C TYR A 29 -28.18 5.74 -37.39
N CYS A 30 -26.83 5.87 -37.36
CA CYS A 30 -26.00 5.51 -38.51
C CYS A 30 -24.97 4.42 -38.21
N SER A 31 -24.97 3.88 -37.00
CA SER A 31 -24.03 2.85 -36.52
C SER A 31 -22.54 3.23 -36.60
N ALA A 32 -22.23 4.52 -36.83
CA ALA A 32 -20.86 4.99 -36.82
C ALA A 32 -20.27 4.85 -35.45
N LEU A 33 -19.06 4.26 -35.36
CA LEU A 33 -18.27 4.20 -34.14
C LEU A 33 -17.49 5.50 -34.01
N LEU A 34 -17.76 6.24 -32.95
CA LEU A 34 -17.17 7.54 -32.67
C LEU A 34 -16.17 7.42 -31.51
N ALA A 35 -15.01 8.02 -31.67
CA ALA A 35 -14.07 8.22 -30.58
C ALA A 35 -14.39 9.57 -29.90
N ILE A 36 -14.40 9.55 -28.56
CA ILE A 36 -14.60 10.75 -27.75
C ILE A 36 -13.21 11.20 -27.32
N GLU A 37 -12.77 12.35 -27.87
CA GLU A 37 -11.52 12.99 -27.54
C GLU A 37 -11.78 14.18 -26.61
N GLY A 38 -11.01 14.28 -25.51
CA GLY A 38 -11.07 15.36 -24.54
C GLY A 38 -10.84 14.86 -23.11
N ASP A 39 -10.62 15.79 -22.18
CA ASP A 39 -10.46 15.49 -20.73
C ASP A 39 -11.77 15.01 -20.09
N ASP A 40 -12.89 15.16 -20.76
CA ASP A 40 -14.24 14.79 -20.29
C ASP A 40 -14.54 13.29 -20.39
N GLY A 41 -13.62 12.47 -20.93
CA GLY A 41 -13.74 11.01 -21.00
C GLY A 41 -13.44 10.27 -19.70
N VAL A 42 -13.27 10.96 -18.58
CA VAL A 42 -12.96 10.38 -17.29
C VAL A 42 -14.23 10.22 -16.46
N SER A 43 -14.58 8.98 -16.09
CA SER A 43 -15.69 8.76 -15.17
C SER A 43 -15.27 9.10 -13.74
N ARG A 44 -16.12 9.85 -13.03
CA ARG A 44 -15.94 10.16 -11.60
C ARG A 44 -16.86 9.28 -10.78
N LEU A 45 -16.28 8.45 -9.93
CA LEU A 45 -17.00 7.46 -9.12
C LEU A 45 -16.65 7.64 -7.64
N THR A 46 -17.63 7.42 -6.78
CA THR A 46 -17.42 7.38 -5.33
C THR A 46 -17.71 5.98 -4.85
N TYR A 47 -16.81 5.40 -4.04
CA TYR A 47 -17.10 4.12 -3.40
C TYR A 47 -17.95 4.32 -2.15
N LYS A 48 -18.96 3.45 -2.00
CA LYS A 48 -19.85 3.48 -0.85
C LYS A 48 -19.07 3.24 0.45
N ASN A 49 -19.23 4.15 1.39
CA ASN A 49 -18.75 3.99 2.74
C ASN A 49 -19.63 2.96 3.49
N ASN A 50 -19.02 1.88 3.98
CA ASN A 50 -19.71 0.81 4.71
C ASN A 50 -19.68 1.01 6.24
N LEU A 51 -18.92 2.01 6.71
CA LEU A 51 -18.76 2.29 8.12
C LEU A 51 -19.58 3.50 8.55
N ASP A 52 -20.23 3.37 9.69
CA ASP A 52 -20.83 4.47 10.43
C ASP A 52 -19.81 5.02 11.43
N ARG A 53 -20.05 6.26 11.91
CA ARG A 53 -19.20 6.91 12.89
C ARG A 53 -18.98 6.07 14.15
N GLU A 54 -20.04 5.43 14.65
CA GLU A 54 -19.97 4.59 15.86
C GLU A 54 -19.11 3.34 15.65
N LYS A 55 -19.24 2.69 14.50
CA LYS A 55 -18.40 1.55 14.13
C LYS A 55 -16.94 1.96 13.96
N ALA A 56 -16.68 3.10 13.30
CA ALA A 56 -15.34 3.64 13.16
C ALA A 56 -14.70 3.91 14.53
N ILE A 57 -15.43 4.55 15.46
CA ILE A 57 -14.98 4.77 16.85
C ILE A 57 -14.70 3.43 17.54
N GLY A 58 -15.55 2.42 17.33
CA GLY A 58 -15.36 1.07 17.86
C GLY A 58 -14.04 0.43 17.39
N VAL A 59 -13.74 0.55 16.11
CA VAL A 59 -12.48 0.08 15.51
C VAL A 59 -11.27 0.80 16.13
N VAL A 60 -11.32 2.13 16.26
CA VAL A 60 -10.26 2.91 16.90
C VAL A 60 -10.03 2.47 18.35
N LYS A 61 -11.09 2.33 19.14
CA LYS A 61 -11.00 1.83 20.53
C LYS A 61 -10.46 0.40 20.61
N GLY A 62 -10.80 -0.45 19.65
CA GLY A 62 -10.23 -1.79 19.53
C GLY A 62 -8.73 -1.74 19.24
N TRP A 63 -8.33 -0.90 18.29
CA TRP A 63 -6.93 -0.70 17.92
C TRP A 63 -6.09 -0.08 19.06
N MET A 64 -6.66 0.79 19.89
CA MET A 64 -5.98 1.37 21.05
C MET A 64 -5.60 0.33 22.09
N GLY A 65 -6.30 -0.81 22.15
CA GLY A 65 -5.99 -1.91 23.05
C GLY A 65 -4.95 -2.85 22.47
N GLY A 66 -3.87 -3.09 23.20
CA GLY A 66 -2.85 -4.09 22.85
C GLY A 66 -1.59 -3.57 22.15
N GLY A 67 -0.63 -4.47 21.96
CA GLY A 67 0.69 -4.13 21.44
C GLY A 67 1.54 -3.35 22.43
N PHE A 68 2.47 -2.55 21.92
CA PHE A 68 3.37 -1.70 22.72
C PHE A 68 2.77 -0.32 23.06
N LYS A 69 1.45 -0.15 22.89
CA LYS A 69 0.73 1.08 23.21
C LYS A 69 0.49 1.20 24.70
N ALA A 70 0.30 2.44 25.18
CA ALA A 70 0.01 2.70 26.60
C ALA A 70 -1.22 1.89 27.06
N ARG A 71 -1.08 1.16 28.18
CA ARG A 71 -2.12 0.24 28.71
C ARG A 71 -3.43 0.91 29.06
N ASP A 72 -3.37 2.18 29.47
CA ASP A 72 -4.52 3.00 29.84
C ASP A 72 -5.07 3.83 28.67
N LEU A 73 -4.46 3.70 27.47
CA LEU A 73 -4.85 4.48 26.30
C LEU A 73 -6.35 4.35 26.00
N LYS A 74 -6.86 3.12 25.92
CA LYS A 74 -8.28 2.84 25.62
C LYS A 74 -9.24 3.50 26.63
N ARG A 75 -8.80 3.67 27.88
CA ARG A 75 -9.60 4.24 28.96
C ARG A 75 -9.50 5.77 29.03
N LYS A 76 -8.30 6.33 28.79
CA LYS A 76 -8.01 7.74 28.96
C LYS A 76 -8.08 8.58 27.68
N ALA A 77 -8.03 7.92 26.52
CA ALA A 77 -8.10 8.61 25.26
C ALA A 77 -9.50 9.19 25.02
N GLU A 78 -9.55 10.45 24.70
CA GLU A 78 -10.76 11.16 24.30
C GLU A 78 -10.74 11.38 22.79
N ILE A 79 -11.71 10.80 22.07
CA ILE A 79 -11.85 10.99 20.63
C ILE A 79 -12.48 12.35 20.40
N THR A 80 -11.71 13.29 19.86
CA THR A 80 -12.13 14.66 19.61
C THR A 80 -12.87 14.77 18.28
N GLU A 81 -12.39 14.09 17.26
CA GLU A 81 -12.94 14.15 15.91
C GLU A 81 -12.96 12.75 15.28
N CYS A 82 -14.03 12.45 14.55
CA CYS A 82 -14.12 11.25 13.75
C CYS A 82 -15.05 11.53 12.56
N TYR A 83 -14.48 11.58 11.37
CA TYR A 83 -15.20 11.90 10.14
C TYR A 83 -14.61 11.16 8.94
N PRO A 84 -15.42 10.87 7.92
CA PRO A 84 -14.94 10.30 6.66
C PRO A 84 -14.38 11.41 5.76
N ILE A 85 -13.32 11.10 5.07
CA ILE A 85 -12.78 11.88 3.95
C ILE A 85 -12.63 10.97 2.76
N TYR A 86 -12.65 11.54 1.56
CA TYR A 86 -12.52 10.77 0.34
C TYR A 86 -11.21 11.11 -0.36
N ALA A 87 -10.38 10.07 -0.56
CA ALA A 87 -9.12 10.19 -1.27
C ALA A 87 -9.34 9.85 -2.75
N PRO A 88 -8.93 10.72 -3.69
CA PRO A 88 -9.04 10.47 -5.12
C PRO A 88 -7.95 9.50 -5.59
N PHE A 89 -8.35 8.50 -6.37
CA PHE A 89 -7.49 7.53 -7.02
C PHE A 89 -7.74 7.49 -8.51
N TRP A 90 -6.69 7.49 -9.29
CA TRP A 90 -6.78 7.10 -10.68
C TRP A 90 -6.88 5.57 -10.78
N LYS A 91 -7.87 5.10 -11.52
CA LYS A 91 -8.05 3.69 -11.85
C LYS A 91 -8.04 3.54 -13.36
N LEU A 92 -6.99 2.90 -13.88
CA LEU A 92 -6.89 2.57 -15.30
C LEU A 92 -7.15 1.07 -15.48
N ARG A 93 -8.10 0.77 -16.34
CA ARG A 93 -8.34 -0.58 -16.83
C ARG A 93 -7.79 -0.69 -18.24
N ALA A 94 -6.99 -1.71 -18.52
CA ALA A 94 -6.43 -1.93 -19.83
C ALA A 94 -6.26 -3.41 -20.14
N ARG A 95 -6.36 -3.77 -21.41
CA ARG A 95 -6.01 -5.09 -21.92
C ARG A 95 -4.60 -5.07 -22.46
N ALA A 96 -3.75 -5.97 -21.97
CA ALA A 96 -2.43 -6.19 -22.51
C ALA A 96 -2.40 -7.45 -23.36
N ALA A 97 -1.83 -7.34 -24.58
CA ALA A 97 -1.67 -8.46 -25.51
C ALA A 97 -0.29 -8.40 -26.15
N GLY A 98 0.43 -9.53 -26.15
CA GLY A 98 1.75 -9.58 -26.74
C GLY A 98 2.53 -10.85 -26.46
N TRP A 99 3.79 -10.86 -26.91
CA TRP A 99 4.71 -11.97 -26.82
C TRP A 99 5.94 -11.61 -26.01
N VAL A 100 6.37 -12.56 -25.17
CA VAL A 100 7.61 -12.48 -24.41
C VAL A 100 8.40 -13.75 -24.71
N CYS A 101 9.53 -13.58 -25.39
CA CYS A 101 10.44 -14.68 -25.74
C CYS A 101 11.74 -14.53 -24.96
N GLY A 102 12.35 -15.65 -24.61
CA GLY A 102 13.60 -15.68 -23.87
C GLY A 102 14.04 -17.08 -23.54
N PHE A 103 14.75 -17.26 -22.43
CA PHE A 103 15.21 -18.58 -22.01
C PHE A 103 15.30 -18.68 -20.49
N LYS A 104 15.22 -19.93 -20.02
CA LYS A 104 15.51 -20.30 -18.64
C LYS A 104 16.85 -21.05 -18.61
N GLU A 105 17.74 -20.68 -17.69
CA GLU A 105 18.97 -21.42 -17.44
C GLU A 105 18.68 -22.57 -16.46
N VAL A 106 19.00 -23.80 -16.89
CA VAL A 106 18.85 -24.98 -16.06
C VAL A 106 20.25 -25.56 -15.83
N HIS A 107 20.62 -25.70 -14.55
CA HIS A 107 21.90 -26.31 -14.18
C HIS A 107 21.72 -27.84 -14.11
N ARG A 108 22.39 -28.55 -15.00
CA ARG A 108 22.50 -30.00 -14.98
C ARG A 108 23.97 -30.40 -14.96
N ASP A 109 24.38 -31.20 -13.98
CA ASP A 109 25.71 -31.88 -13.92
C ASP A 109 26.90 -31.03 -14.39
N LYS A 110 27.13 -29.86 -13.81
CA LYS A 110 28.21 -28.89 -14.11
C LYS A 110 28.07 -28.16 -15.46
N ARG A 111 26.96 -28.33 -16.18
CA ARG A 111 26.67 -27.54 -17.41
C ARG A 111 25.41 -26.68 -17.18
N THR A 112 25.44 -25.47 -17.72
CA THR A 112 24.27 -24.59 -17.78
C THR A 112 23.66 -24.71 -19.17
N GLU A 113 22.46 -25.27 -19.26
CA GLU A 113 21.69 -25.37 -20.48
C GLU A 113 20.67 -24.25 -20.57
N ARG A 114 20.52 -23.65 -21.75
CA ARG A 114 19.54 -22.60 -22.02
C ARG A 114 18.33 -23.23 -22.71
N VAL A 115 17.22 -23.28 -21.96
CA VAL A 115 15.94 -23.77 -22.48
C VAL A 115 15.15 -22.60 -23.02
N PRO A 116 14.82 -22.54 -24.33
CA PRO A 116 14.03 -21.43 -24.89
C PRO A 116 12.62 -21.44 -24.34
N MET A 117 12.07 -20.26 -24.12
CA MET A 117 10.71 -20.06 -23.64
C MET A 117 10.04 -18.98 -24.49
N GLU A 118 8.80 -19.26 -24.88
CA GLU A 118 7.93 -18.32 -25.55
C GLU A 118 6.59 -18.30 -24.81
N ARG A 119 6.12 -17.09 -24.48
CA ARG A 119 4.87 -16.90 -23.78
C ARG A 119 4.06 -15.79 -24.43
N MET A 120 2.82 -16.10 -24.76
CA MET A 120 1.82 -15.11 -25.11
C MET A 120 1.10 -14.65 -23.85
N VAL A 121 0.94 -13.34 -23.70
CA VAL A 121 0.13 -12.72 -22.66
C VAL A 121 -1.07 -12.09 -23.34
N MET A 122 -2.26 -12.38 -22.86
CA MET A 122 -3.51 -11.74 -23.28
C MET A 122 -4.44 -11.70 -22.06
N SER A 123 -4.41 -10.58 -21.33
CA SER A 123 -5.14 -10.45 -20.07
C SER A 123 -5.54 -9.00 -19.82
N ASP A 124 -6.58 -8.83 -19.02
CA ASP A 124 -7.00 -7.54 -18.50
C ASP A 124 -6.25 -7.23 -17.21
N PHE A 125 -5.84 -5.97 -17.08
CA PHE A 125 -5.10 -5.47 -15.93
C PHE A 125 -5.78 -4.21 -15.40
N ASP A 126 -5.82 -4.10 -14.08
CA ASP A 126 -6.24 -2.91 -13.36
C ASP A 126 -5.01 -2.27 -12.70
N TRP A 127 -4.85 -0.97 -12.92
CA TRP A 127 -3.84 -0.17 -12.27
C TRP A 127 -4.50 0.94 -11.45
N ASN A 128 -3.94 1.23 -10.29
CA ASN A 128 -4.45 2.27 -9.41
C ASN A 128 -3.29 3.10 -8.87
N GLU A 129 -3.45 4.41 -8.85
CA GLU A 129 -2.53 5.35 -8.21
C GLU A 129 -3.32 6.45 -7.51
N ILE A 130 -2.81 6.94 -6.39
CA ILE A 130 -3.42 8.08 -5.72
C ILE A 130 -3.24 9.34 -6.56
N ALA A 131 -4.31 10.14 -6.66
CA ALA A 131 -4.36 11.31 -7.52
C ALA A 131 -3.91 12.61 -6.83
N CYS A 132 -3.54 12.55 -5.55
CA CYS A 132 -3.09 13.70 -4.77
C CYS A 132 -2.06 13.29 -3.71
N ASP A 133 -1.35 14.27 -3.15
CA ASP A 133 -0.51 14.04 -1.98
C ASP A 133 -1.36 14.10 -0.71
N VAL A 134 -1.57 12.95 -0.10
CA VAL A 134 -2.35 12.82 1.14
C VAL A 134 -1.47 12.70 2.39
N GLY A 135 -0.15 12.78 2.24
CA GLY A 135 0.76 12.61 3.35
C GLY A 135 0.71 11.22 3.99
N ASP A 136 0.94 11.15 5.30
CA ASP A 136 1.12 9.89 6.07
C ASP A 136 -0.22 9.26 6.54
N ILE A 137 -1.33 9.37 5.81
CA ILE A 137 -2.60 8.77 6.21
C ILE A 137 -2.72 7.27 5.93
N GLY A 138 -1.67 6.64 5.42
CA GLY A 138 -1.59 5.18 5.27
C GLY A 138 -2.30 4.61 4.06
N VAL A 139 -2.55 5.40 3.05
CA VAL A 139 -3.24 5.01 1.81
C VAL A 139 -2.54 3.86 1.09
N GLN A 140 -1.22 3.80 1.19
CA GLN A 140 -0.40 2.73 0.63
C GLN A 140 -0.64 1.35 1.28
N HIS A 141 -1.38 1.28 2.38
CA HIS A 141 -1.78 0.03 3.05
C HIS A 141 -3.19 -0.44 2.65
N LEU A 142 -3.83 0.25 1.72
CA LEU A 142 -5.07 -0.23 1.13
C LEU A 142 -4.80 -1.54 0.37
N SER A 143 -5.45 -2.61 0.79
CA SER A 143 -5.25 -3.94 0.20
C SER A 143 -5.81 -4.05 -1.23
N SER A 144 -6.82 -3.27 -1.55
CA SER A 144 -7.41 -3.19 -2.88
C SER A 144 -8.31 -1.96 -2.98
N ILE A 145 -8.36 -1.34 -4.14
CA ILE A 145 -9.27 -0.22 -4.43
C ILE A 145 -10.50 -0.78 -5.16
N ASN A 146 -11.34 -1.48 -4.41
CA ASN A 146 -12.58 -2.06 -4.91
C ASN A 146 -13.72 -1.77 -3.94
N GLY A 147 -14.89 -1.52 -4.47
CA GLY A 147 -16.08 -1.22 -3.69
C GLY A 147 -17.31 -1.07 -4.58
N THR A 148 -18.46 -0.88 -3.99
CA THR A 148 -19.69 -0.53 -4.72
C THR A 148 -19.57 0.90 -5.20
N ALA A 149 -19.50 1.09 -6.51
CA ALA A 149 -19.41 2.41 -7.12
C ALA A 149 -20.77 3.12 -7.10
N LEU A 150 -20.74 4.38 -6.75
CA LEU A 150 -21.83 5.33 -6.83
C LEU A 150 -21.39 6.52 -7.68
N PHE A 151 -22.32 7.23 -8.27
CA PHE A 151 -21.99 8.49 -8.94
C PHE A 151 -21.43 9.50 -7.93
N HIS A 152 -20.41 10.23 -8.33
CA HIS A 152 -19.81 11.26 -7.49
C HIS A 152 -20.71 12.51 -7.45
N ASP A 153 -21.09 12.90 -6.23
CA ASP A 153 -21.79 14.16 -5.98
C ASP A 153 -20.81 15.18 -5.41
N GLU A 154 -20.42 16.15 -6.20
CA GLU A 154 -19.34 17.12 -5.87
C GLU A 154 -19.67 18.02 -4.67
N GLY A 155 -20.93 18.10 -4.21
CA GLY A 155 -21.34 19.00 -3.14
C GLY A 155 -21.43 18.38 -1.75
N SER A 156 -21.45 17.08 -1.61
CA SER A 156 -21.89 16.42 -0.39
C SER A 156 -20.79 15.89 0.52
N ILE A 157 -19.53 15.77 0.04
CA ILE A 157 -18.50 15.00 0.73
C ILE A 157 -17.14 15.71 0.69
N PRO A 158 -16.42 15.84 1.82
CA PRO A 158 -15.08 16.41 1.83
C PRO A 158 -14.11 15.50 1.06
N THR A 159 -13.57 16.01 -0.03
CA THR A 159 -12.61 15.33 -0.89
C THR A 159 -11.27 16.07 -0.91
N PHE A 160 -10.19 15.35 -1.17
CA PHE A 160 -8.91 15.99 -1.51
C PHE A 160 -8.94 16.51 -2.95
N GLU A 161 -8.22 17.60 -3.18
CA GLU A 161 -8.03 18.14 -4.51
C GLU A 161 -7.13 17.22 -5.36
N VAL A 162 -7.50 17.02 -6.61
CA VAL A 162 -6.75 16.18 -7.56
C VAL A 162 -5.59 16.99 -8.12
N THR A 163 -4.37 16.51 -7.92
CA THR A 163 -3.14 17.19 -8.36
C THR A 163 -2.52 16.57 -9.62
N THR A 164 -2.87 15.31 -9.92
CA THR A 164 -2.34 14.59 -11.09
C THR A 164 -3.30 14.69 -12.26
N SER A 165 -2.79 15.04 -13.45
CA SER A 165 -3.63 15.14 -14.66
C SER A 165 -4.09 13.76 -15.16
N PRO A 166 -5.25 13.67 -15.86
CA PRO A 166 -5.72 12.41 -16.47
C PRO A 166 -4.72 11.83 -17.47
N SER A 167 -4.07 12.66 -18.26
CA SER A 167 -3.07 12.27 -19.26
C SER A 167 -1.82 11.65 -18.64
N ASP A 168 -1.33 12.25 -17.54
CA ASP A 168 -0.18 11.71 -16.78
C ASP A 168 -0.52 10.37 -16.13
N ALA A 169 -1.73 10.27 -15.54
CA ALA A 169 -2.21 9.03 -14.95
C ALA A 169 -2.36 7.92 -16.00
N ALA A 170 -2.92 8.24 -17.18
CA ALA A 170 -3.06 7.27 -18.28
C ALA A 170 -1.70 6.78 -18.78
N SER A 171 -0.72 7.67 -18.95
CA SER A 171 0.62 7.31 -19.42
C SER A 171 1.38 6.45 -18.41
N LYS A 172 1.38 6.84 -17.13
CA LYS A 172 1.98 6.06 -16.04
C LYS A 172 1.32 4.70 -15.88
N GLY A 173 -0.01 4.66 -15.88
CA GLY A 173 -0.78 3.44 -15.76
C GLY A 173 -0.51 2.47 -16.91
N THR A 174 -0.45 2.96 -18.15
CA THR A 174 -0.13 2.17 -19.34
C THR A 174 1.27 1.57 -19.23
N ALA A 175 2.28 2.36 -18.81
CA ALA A 175 3.64 1.88 -18.63
C ALA A 175 3.73 0.81 -17.52
N SER A 176 3.07 1.04 -16.39
CA SER A 176 3.03 0.10 -15.27
C SER A 176 2.33 -1.22 -15.62
N ILE A 177 1.21 -1.15 -16.36
CA ILE A 177 0.50 -2.34 -16.86
C ILE A 177 1.38 -3.10 -17.85
N GLN A 178 2.08 -2.41 -18.73
CA GLN A 178 3.01 -3.06 -19.67
C GLN A 178 4.09 -3.83 -18.94
N GLU A 179 4.71 -3.24 -17.93
CA GLU A 179 5.74 -3.91 -17.12
C GLU A 179 5.17 -5.12 -16.36
N THR A 180 3.98 -4.97 -15.77
CA THR A 180 3.28 -6.04 -15.06
C THR A 180 2.93 -7.20 -16.01
N ALA A 181 2.42 -6.90 -17.20
CA ALA A 181 2.09 -7.89 -18.21
C ALA A 181 3.34 -8.67 -18.70
N ILE A 182 4.46 -7.96 -18.90
CA ILE A 182 5.73 -8.59 -19.27
C ILE A 182 6.26 -9.48 -18.14
N SER A 183 6.07 -9.05 -16.89
CA SER A 183 6.51 -9.82 -15.72
C SER A 183 5.65 -11.06 -15.49
N SER A 184 4.34 -10.98 -15.76
CA SER A 184 3.40 -12.10 -15.63
C SER A 184 3.69 -13.26 -16.59
N ALA A 185 4.40 -13.00 -17.68
CA ALA A 185 4.83 -14.04 -18.61
C ALA A 185 5.79 -15.09 -17.99
N GLY A 186 6.45 -14.76 -16.86
CA GLY A 186 7.30 -15.68 -16.12
C GLY A 186 8.56 -16.14 -16.89
N VAL A 187 9.05 -15.33 -17.85
CA VAL A 187 10.28 -15.60 -18.61
C VAL A 187 11.46 -14.96 -17.88
N PRO A 188 12.40 -15.76 -17.31
CA PRO A 188 13.48 -15.23 -16.47
C PRO A 188 14.47 -14.33 -17.22
N LYS A 189 14.93 -14.79 -18.40
CA LYS A 189 15.83 -14.03 -19.26
C LYS A 189 15.13 -13.74 -20.58
N LYS A 190 14.73 -12.48 -20.74
CA LYS A 190 13.96 -11.99 -21.89
C LYS A 190 14.92 -11.58 -22.99
N THR A 191 14.70 -12.03 -24.22
CA THR A 191 15.48 -11.66 -25.42
C THR A 191 14.68 -10.81 -26.39
N PHE A 192 13.36 -11.05 -26.45
CA PHE A 192 12.44 -10.30 -27.28
C PHE A 192 11.13 -10.06 -26.54
N VAL A 193 10.63 -8.84 -26.61
CA VAL A 193 9.35 -8.44 -25.99
C VAL A 193 8.61 -7.55 -26.97
N LYS A 194 7.38 -7.96 -27.32
CA LYS A 194 6.44 -7.11 -28.05
C LYS A 194 5.12 -7.15 -27.32
N MET A 195 4.82 -6.08 -26.58
CA MET A 195 3.62 -5.96 -25.75
C MET A 195 2.86 -4.70 -26.15
N HIS A 196 1.57 -4.84 -26.40
CA HIS A 196 0.64 -3.75 -26.64
C HIS A 196 -0.32 -3.66 -25.48
N VAL A 197 -0.55 -2.45 -24.99
CA VAL A 197 -1.51 -2.14 -23.92
C VAL A 197 -2.60 -1.25 -24.53
N LEU A 198 -3.83 -1.72 -24.43
CA LEU A 198 -5.02 -1.04 -24.93
C LEU A 198 -5.83 -0.55 -23.74
N PRO A 199 -5.80 0.75 -23.40
CA PRO A 199 -6.63 1.31 -22.34
C PRO A 199 -8.11 1.15 -22.70
N THR A 200 -8.88 0.58 -21.78
CA THR A 200 -10.33 0.39 -21.94
C THR A 200 -11.14 1.42 -21.18
N GLY A 201 -10.58 2.01 -20.12
CA GLY A 201 -11.24 3.06 -19.36
C GLY A 201 -10.33 3.65 -18.29
N LEU A 202 -10.42 4.97 -18.12
CA LEU A 202 -9.79 5.72 -17.02
C LEU A 202 -10.89 6.28 -16.14
N SER A 203 -10.79 6.08 -14.84
CA SER A 203 -11.77 6.55 -13.86
C SER A 203 -11.05 7.24 -12.71
N LEU A 204 -11.64 8.32 -12.23
CA LEU A 204 -11.27 8.95 -10.96
C LEU A 204 -12.20 8.42 -9.87
N VAL A 205 -11.65 7.67 -8.93
CA VAL A 205 -12.41 6.99 -7.88
C VAL A 205 -12.13 7.65 -6.55
N PHE A 206 -13.17 8.11 -5.87
CA PHE A 206 -13.10 8.66 -4.53
C PHE A 206 -13.30 7.54 -3.49
N TYR A 207 -12.24 7.24 -2.75
CA TYR A 207 -12.20 6.13 -1.80
C TYR A 207 -12.43 6.63 -0.36
N PRO A 208 -13.39 6.07 0.40
CA PRO A 208 -13.70 6.53 1.75
C PRO A 208 -12.64 6.09 2.75
N ILE A 209 -12.11 7.05 3.51
CA ILE A 209 -11.16 6.83 4.60
C ILE A 209 -11.69 7.56 5.83
N TRP A 210 -11.79 6.89 6.95
CA TRP A 210 -12.13 7.50 8.22
C TRP A 210 -10.88 8.03 8.91
N VAL A 211 -10.92 9.28 9.33
CA VAL A 211 -9.88 9.91 10.13
C VAL A 211 -10.43 10.14 11.52
N ALA A 212 -9.80 9.52 12.50
CA ALA A 212 -10.10 9.74 13.91
C ALA A 212 -8.92 10.46 14.58
N ARG A 213 -9.20 11.59 15.21
CA ARG A 213 -8.26 12.31 16.07
C ARG A 213 -8.64 12.10 17.52
N TYR A 214 -7.66 11.89 18.36
CA TYR A 214 -7.88 11.71 19.78
C TYR A 214 -6.80 12.36 20.62
N LYS A 215 -7.19 12.78 21.82
CA LYS A 215 -6.32 13.41 22.80
C LYS A 215 -5.95 12.41 23.89
N TYR A 216 -4.68 12.36 24.24
CA TYR A 216 -4.17 11.59 25.36
C TYR A 216 -3.02 12.35 26.03
N ASN A 217 -3.13 12.58 27.36
CA ASN A 217 -2.15 13.35 28.14
C ASN A 217 -1.70 14.66 27.46
N SER A 218 -2.66 15.48 27.06
CA SER A 218 -2.47 16.79 26.39
C SER A 218 -1.83 16.74 24.99
N ARG A 219 -1.58 15.54 24.41
CA ARG A 219 -1.08 15.38 23.05
C ARG A 219 -2.17 14.87 22.13
N MET A 220 -2.13 15.34 20.89
CA MET A 220 -3.04 14.89 19.84
C MET A 220 -2.40 13.75 19.04
N TYR A 221 -3.20 12.75 18.78
CA TYR A 221 -2.85 11.58 17.96
C TYR A 221 -3.93 11.34 16.91
N PHE A 222 -3.63 10.50 15.92
CA PHE A 222 -4.59 10.15 14.89
C PHE A 222 -4.57 8.66 14.57
N CYS A 223 -5.66 8.20 13.99
CA CYS A 223 -5.81 6.86 13.45
C CYS A 223 -6.68 6.94 12.19
N THR A 224 -6.25 6.29 11.11
CA THR A 224 -6.99 6.20 9.86
C THR A 224 -7.51 4.78 9.65
N ILE A 225 -8.72 4.68 9.12
CA ILE A 225 -9.43 3.42 8.94
C ILE A 225 -9.96 3.37 7.51
N ASP A 226 -9.86 2.24 6.89
CA ASP A 226 -10.48 1.96 5.61
C ASP A 226 -12.01 1.95 5.75
N GLY A 227 -12.69 2.84 5.04
CA GLY A 227 -14.15 3.00 5.10
C GLY A 227 -14.93 1.83 4.51
N ILE A 228 -14.30 0.96 3.74
CA ILE A 228 -14.94 -0.20 3.12
C ILE A 228 -14.72 -1.46 3.97
N THR A 229 -13.47 -1.74 4.34
CA THR A 229 -13.09 -2.98 5.04
C THR A 229 -13.08 -2.85 6.57
N GLY A 230 -13.03 -1.62 7.10
CA GLY A 230 -12.92 -1.37 8.54
C GLY A 230 -11.53 -1.65 9.12
N LYS A 231 -10.52 -1.89 8.30
CA LYS A 231 -9.15 -2.11 8.76
C LYS A 231 -8.45 -0.80 9.08
N VAL A 232 -7.61 -0.81 10.11
CA VAL A 232 -6.75 0.33 10.43
C VAL A 232 -5.62 0.40 9.39
N LEU A 233 -5.50 1.54 8.72
CA LEU A 233 -4.49 1.81 7.70
C LEU A 233 -3.22 2.36 8.33
N ALA A 234 -3.35 3.43 9.09
CA ALA A 234 -2.23 4.07 9.77
C ALA A 234 -2.69 4.66 11.10
N GLY A 235 -1.74 4.87 12.00
CA GLY A 235 -2.04 5.54 13.25
C GLY A 235 -0.79 5.78 14.09
N ARG A 236 -0.88 6.80 14.92
CA ARG A 236 0.10 7.08 15.98
C ARG A 236 -0.55 6.87 17.33
N ALA A 237 0.15 6.23 18.22
CA ALA A 237 -0.28 6.01 19.60
C ALA A 237 0.88 6.22 20.57
N PRO A 238 0.62 6.63 21.81
CA PRO A 238 1.64 6.68 22.84
C PRO A 238 2.13 5.28 23.19
N GLY A 239 3.43 5.13 23.33
CA GLY A 239 4.07 3.88 23.75
C GLY A 239 3.90 3.62 25.25
N ASP A 240 3.90 2.34 25.65
CA ASP A 240 3.84 1.93 27.05
C ASP A 240 5.15 2.29 27.76
N THR A 241 5.07 3.26 28.68
CA THR A 241 6.22 3.72 29.48
C THR A 241 6.77 2.62 30.37
N LEU A 242 5.91 1.80 30.97
CA LEU A 242 6.32 0.74 31.89
C LEU A 242 7.07 -0.36 31.14
N MET A 243 6.57 -0.83 30.00
CA MET A 243 7.28 -1.82 29.17
C MET A 243 8.64 -1.31 28.69
N ARG A 244 8.70 -0.02 28.31
CA ARG A 244 9.97 0.61 27.91
C ARG A 244 10.98 0.66 29.04
N THR A 245 10.53 1.03 30.24
CA THR A 245 11.40 1.09 31.43
C THR A 245 11.88 -0.29 31.82
N ILE A 246 11.02 -1.32 31.82
CA ILE A 246 11.41 -2.70 32.08
C ILE A 246 12.43 -3.19 31.05
N ALA A 247 12.16 -2.96 29.76
CA ALA A 247 13.08 -3.36 28.69
C ALA A 247 14.44 -2.69 28.82
N MET A 248 14.48 -1.41 29.19
CA MET A 248 15.70 -0.66 29.45
C MET A 248 16.47 -1.26 30.63
N SER A 249 15.79 -1.50 31.77
CA SER A 249 16.41 -2.03 32.98
C SER A 249 16.97 -3.44 32.73
N LEU A 250 16.20 -4.31 32.11
CA LEU A 250 16.66 -5.68 31.79
C LEU A 250 17.81 -5.68 30.78
N GLY A 251 17.71 -4.82 29.74
CA GLY A 251 18.77 -4.69 28.75
C GLY A 251 20.08 -4.18 29.31
N MET A 252 20.04 -3.19 30.22
CA MET A 252 21.22 -2.67 30.90
C MET A 252 21.79 -3.69 31.87
N PHE A 253 20.93 -4.41 32.59
CA PHE A 253 21.39 -5.49 33.49
C PHE A 253 22.07 -6.61 32.70
N ALA A 254 21.43 -7.11 31.65
CA ALA A 254 21.99 -8.15 30.77
C ALA A 254 23.27 -7.69 30.07
N GLY A 255 23.32 -6.45 29.61
CA GLY A 255 24.49 -5.85 28.98
C GLY A 255 25.65 -5.69 29.93
N GLY A 256 25.42 -5.15 31.12
CA GLY A 256 26.44 -4.94 32.16
C GLY A 256 26.96 -6.25 32.74
N TYR A 257 26.05 -7.10 33.22
CA TYR A 257 26.41 -8.40 33.80
C TYR A 257 27.09 -9.34 32.79
N GLY A 258 26.52 -9.43 31.59
CA GLY A 258 27.09 -10.25 30.52
C GLY A 258 28.48 -9.76 30.06
N SER A 259 28.68 -8.44 30.00
CA SER A 259 30.02 -7.88 29.71
C SER A 259 31.04 -8.16 30.80
N ALA A 260 30.62 -8.11 32.07
CA ALA A 260 31.49 -8.51 33.20
C ALA A 260 31.88 -9.99 33.13
N LEU A 261 30.92 -10.89 32.81
CA LEU A 261 31.23 -12.31 32.59
C LEU A 261 32.17 -12.51 31.39
N GLY A 262 32.02 -11.76 30.33
CA GLY A 262 32.92 -11.78 29.17
C GLY A 262 34.36 -11.38 29.55
N LEU A 263 34.53 -10.35 30.39
CA LEU A 263 35.85 -9.95 30.92
C LEU A 263 36.47 -11.03 31.83
N LEU A 264 35.67 -11.64 32.71
CA LEU A 264 36.12 -12.74 33.54
C LEU A 264 36.54 -13.94 32.69
N ALA A 265 35.81 -14.25 31.62
CA ALA A 265 36.18 -15.34 30.71
C ALA A 265 37.52 -15.07 30.01
N ILE A 266 37.80 -13.83 29.61
CA ILE A 266 39.10 -13.44 29.04
C ILE A 266 40.23 -13.64 30.06
N GLY A 267 40.02 -13.30 31.35
CA GLY A 267 41.03 -13.45 32.40
C GLY A 267 41.27 -14.91 32.84
N TYR A 268 40.24 -15.77 32.76
CA TYR A 268 40.30 -17.14 33.22
C TYR A 268 40.77 -18.15 32.16
N ILE A 269 40.37 -17.92 30.89
CA ILE A 269 40.76 -18.79 29.77
C ILE A 269 42.13 -18.33 29.26
N GLN A 270 43.17 -19.17 29.46
CA GLN A 270 44.50 -18.89 28.93
C GLN A 270 44.57 -19.31 27.45
N GLY A 271 44.92 -18.37 26.58
CA GLY A 271 45.13 -18.64 25.15
C GLY A 271 44.44 -17.64 24.17
N GLN A 272 44.80 -17.69 22.90
CA GLN A 272 44.27 -16.77 21.88
C GLN A 272 42.75 -16.91 21.70
N GLY A 273 42.14 -18.05 22.01
CA GLY A 273 40.70 -18.28 21.97
C GLY A 273 39.90 -17.46 23.01
N ALA A 274 40.52 -17.10 24.13
CA ALA A 274 39.87 -16.31 25.17
C ALA A 274 39.39 -14.94 24.71
N LEU A 275 40.18 -14.25 23.92
CA LEU A 275 39.83 -12.94 23.32
C LEU A 275 38.68 -13.05 22.35
N VAL A 276 38.62 -14.12 21.56
CA VAL A 276 37.53 -14.32 20.59
C VAL A 276 36.20 -14.61 21.29
N VAL A 277 36.20 -15.53 22.25
CA VAL A 277 35.00 -15.93 23.00
C VAL A 277 34.51 -14.80 23.90
N GLY A 278 35.40 -14.28 24.77
CA GLY A 278 35.05 -13.21 25.72
C GLY A 278 34.68 -11.90 25.01
N GLY A 279 35.44 -11.52 23.97
CA GLY A 279 35.14 -10.36 23.14
C GLY A 279 33.82 -10.51 22.41
N GLY A 280 33.51 -11.70 21.88
CA GLY A 280 32.24 -12.01 21.24
C GLY A 280 31.05 -11.86 22.19
N VAL A 281 31.17 -12.38 23.42
CA VAL A 281 30.13 -12.22 24.46
C VAL A 281 29.90 -10.74 24.79
N ILE A 282 30.97 -9.97 24.99
CA ILE A 282 30.86 -8.53 25.28
C ILE A 282 30.15 -7.80 24.15
N LEU A 283 30.49 -8.05 22.90
CA LEU A 283 29.86 -7.41 21.74
C LEU A 283 28.36 -7.73 21.66
N VAL A 284 27.97 -8.98 21.88
CA VAL A 284 26.54 -9.37 21.88
C VAL A 284 25.79 -8.68 23.02
N CYS A 285 26.37 -8.65 24.24
CA CYS A 285 25.74 -8.00 25.37
C CYS A 285 25.58 -6.48 25.19
N LEU A 286 26.59 -5.83 24.63
CA LEU A 286 26.51 -4.40 24.27
C LEU A 286 25.48 -4.14 23.19
N ALA A 287 25.36 -5.02 22.19
CA ALA A 287 24.33 -4.91 21.16
C ALA A 287 22.91 -5.03 21.75
N ILE A 288 22.71 -5.95 22.72
CA ILE A 288 21.44 -6.08 23.45
C ILE A 288 21.14 -4.81 24.23
N ALA A 289 22.09 -4.30 25.02
CA ALA A 289 21.93 -3.06 25.79
C ALA A 289 21.60 -1.86 24.88
N PHE A 290 22.32 -1.74 23.76
CA PHE A 290 22.08 -0.68 22.78
C PHE A 290 20.69 -0.79 22.12
N THR A 291 20.24 -1.99 21.80
CA THR A 291 18.91 -2.22 21.22
C THR A 291 17.81 -1.85 22.21
N CYS A 292 17.95 -2.25 23.49
CA CYS A 292 17.02 -1.88 24.56
C CYS A 292 17.03 -0.36 24.82
N TYR A 293 18.20 0.29 24.77
CA TYR A 293 18.31 1.74 24.85
C TYR A 293 17.59 2.44 23.68
N ARG A 294 17.78 1.97 22.46
CA ARG A 294 17.07 2.51 21.30
C ARG A 294 15.56 2.34 21.45
N PHE A 295 15.10 1.18 21.89
CA PHE A 295 13.68 0.95 22.15
C PHE A 295 13.13 1.92 23.21
N TYR A 296 13.85 2.14 24.30
CA TYR A 296 13.47 3.12 25.32
C TYR A 296 13.43 4.54 24.76
N ARG A 297 14.45 4.97 24.04
CA ARG A 297 14.59 6.33 23.52
C ARG A 297 13.56 6.66 22.45
N PHE A 298 13.33 5.76 21.51
CA PHE A 298 12.47 5.99 20.35
C PHE A 298 11.06 5.37 20.44
N GLY A 299 10.81 4.50 21.42
CA GLY A 299 9.51 3.86 21.64
C GLY A 299 8.46 4.75 22.35
N SER A 300 8.68 6.06 22.42
CA SER A 300 7.70 6.99 23.02
C SER A 300 6.41 7.08 22.21
N GLU A 301 6.49 6.84 20.91
CA GLU A 301 5.36 6.76 20.01
C GLU A 301 5.41 5.44 19.25
N VAL A 302 4.28 4.77 19.19
CA VAL A 302 4.07 3.56 18.39
C VAL A 302 3.32 3.95 17.15
N THR A 303 3.92 3.63 15.99
CA THR A 303 3.29 3.88 14.70
C THR A 303 2.76 2.56 14.12
N THR A 304 1.62 2.63 13.46
CA THR A 304 1.04 1.55 12.66
C THR A 304 0.99 2.04 11.22
N GLY A 305 1.32 1.18 10.27
CA GLY A 305 1.44 1.60 8.88
C GLY A 305 2.79 2.29 8.61
N SER A 306 2.90 3.02 7.49
CA SER A 306 4.16 3.67 7.07
C SER A 306 4.32 5.10 7.58
N VAL A 307 3.72 5.42 8.71
CA VAL A 307 3.85 6.75 9.33
C VAL A 307 5.31 6.99 9.72
N LYS A 308 5.92 8.06 9.20
CA LYS A 308 7.30 8.43 9.52
C LYS A 308 7.40 8.92 10.98
N GLY A 309 8.38 8.41 11.72
CA GLY A 309 8.75 8.89 13.05
C GLY A 309 8.04 8.19 14.22
N GLY A 310 8.51 7.04 14.60
CA GLY A 310 8.06 6.26 15.75
C GLY A 310 8.56 4.83 15.66
N PHE A 311 8.35 4.04 16.71
CA PHE A 311 8.65 2.61 16.67
C PHE A 311 7.54 1.89 15.90
N ASN A 312 7.86 1.40 14.71
CA ASN A 312 6.91 0.65 13.89
C ASN A 312 6.75 -0.77 14.44
N THR A 313 5.51 -1.17 14.75
CA THR A 313 5.17 -2.50 15.28
C THR A 313 5.16 -3.60 14.22
N SER A 314 5.34 -3.28 12.95
CA SER A 314 5.63 -4.28 11.92
C SER A 314 7.07 -4.73 12.09
N LEU A 315 7.28 -5.77 12.93
CA LEU A 315 8.55 -6.47 13.18
C LEU A 315 9.81 -5.61 12.99
N GLY A 316 10.40 -5.19 14.11
CA GLY A 316 11.54 -4.28 14.23
C GLY A 316 12.85 -4.70 13.56
N LEU A 317 12.82 -4.96 12.29
CA LEU A 317 13.98 -5.05 11.42
C LEU A 317 13.84 -3.94 10.39
N GLY A 318 14.40 -2.81 10.77
CA GLY A 318 14.30 -1.57 10.02
C GLY A 318 15.05 -1.61 8.70
N LYS A 319 14.63 -0.69 7.86
CA LYS A 319 15.06 -0.33 6.51
C LYS A 319 14.37 -1.14 5.43
N GLY A 320 13.19 -0.65 5.00
CA GLY A 320 12.62 -0.99 3.70
C GLY A 320 13.56 -0.59 2.57
N ASN A 321 14.45 -1.48 2.20
CA ASN A 321 15.07 -1.50 0.88
C ASN A 321 14.08 -2.18 -0.07
N GLY A 322 14.00 -1.71 -1.31
CA GLY A 322 13.13 -2.07 -2.43
C GLY A 322 12.54 -3.49 -2.58
N VAL A 323 12.95 -4.45 -1.76
CA VAL A 323 12.46 -5.83 -1.75
C VAL A 323 11.01 -5.91 -1.23
N GLU A 324 10.60 -5.01 -0.33
CA GLU A 324 9.22 -4.99 0.20
C GLU A 324 8.22 -4.47 -0.86
N LYS A 325 8.65 -3.58 -1.75
CA LYS A 325 7.85 -3.15 -2.90
C LYS A 325 7.65 -4.27 -3.92
N GLU A 326 8.68 -5.09 -4.15
CA GLU A 326 8.57 -6.25 -5.05
C GLU A 326 7.70 -7.36 -4.45
N LEU A 327 7.82 -7.65 -3.15
CA LEU A 327 6.98 -8.64 -2.48
C LEU A 327 5.51 -8.20 -2.43
N PHE A 328 5.25 -6.92 -2.22
CA PHE A 328 3.91 -6.35 -2.21
C PHE A 328 3.26 -6.39 -3.60
N ASN A 329 4.02 -6.09 -4.64
CA ASN A 329 3.57 -6.20 -6.03
C ASN A 329 3.32 -7.67 -6.44
N VAL A 330 4.11 -8.63 -5.94
CA VAL A 330 3.93 -10.06 -6.19
C VAL A 330 2.68 -10.61 -5.48
N ILE A 331 2.39 -10.15 -4.27
CA ILE A 331 1.17 -10.54 -3.52
C ILE A 331 -0.08 -9.92 -4.17
N GLN A 332 0.01 -8.71 -4.70
CA GLN A 332 -1.09 -8.04 -5.39
C GLN A 332 -1.41 -8.71 -6.74
N SER A 333 -0.40 -9.23 -7.43
CA SER A 333 -0.58 -9.99 -8.67
C SER A 333 -1.11 -11.42 -8.46
N SER A 334 -0.83 -12.05 -7.32
CA SER A 334 -1.31 -13.40 -7.01
C SER A 334 -2.76 -13.45 -6.49
N GLY A 335 -3.32 -12.32 -6.05
CA GLY A 335 -4.71 -12.22 -5.60
C GLY A 335 -5.77 -12.22 -6.71
N SER A 336 -5.38 -12.07 -7.97
CA SER A 336 -6.29 -12.02 -9.13
C SER A 336 -6.55 -13.39 -9.80
N PHE A 337 -6.01 -14.48 -9.29
CA PHE A 337 -6.25 -15.82 -9.82
C PHE A 337 -7.39 -16.54 -9.09
N ARG A 338 -8.63 -16.06 -9.24
CA ARG A 338 -9.81 -16.89 -8.98
C ARG A 338 -11.00 -16.44 -9.81
N GLY A 339 -11.29 -17.21 -10.84
CA GLY A 339 -12.60 -17.16 -11.46
C GLY A 339 -12.58 -17.28 -12.97
N GLY A 340 -12.87 -18.47 -13.46
CA GLY A 340 -13.29 -18.64 -14.83
C GLY A 340 -12.93 -19.99 -15.43
N ASN A 341 -13.46 -21.08 -14.89
CA ASN A 341 -13.84 -22.22 -15.71
C ASN A 341 -15.17 -21.85 -16.38
N ILE A 342 -15.16 -21.72 -17.67
CA ILE A 342 -15.96 -22.39 -18.69
C ILE A 342 -15.42 -21.89 -20.01
#